data_f0a2e2cefb2b38e1c4ccb789a20b5e05
#
_entry.id   f0a2e2cefb2b38e1c4ccb789a20b5e05
#
_cell.length_a   1.000
_cell.length_b   1.000
_cell.length_c   1.000
_cell.angle_alpha   90.00
_cell.angle_beta   90.00
_cell.angle_gamma   90.00
#
_symmetry.space_group_name_H-M   'P 1'
#
loop_
_entity.id
_entity.type
_entity.pdbx_description
1 polymer ?
#
loop_
_entity_poly.entity_id
_entity_poly.type
_entity_poly.pdbx_seq_one_letter_code
_entity_poly.pdbx_strand_id
1 'polypeptide(L)'
;MHQPRAEKQRKAPSDSLTTSTEVSSGVEISDSNNATSYVSKIHRGPSACRGEVKQHIIAAARSEFVSQGYDHTTLRSIARAAGCDPALITYYFGTKQKLFRACMDLPLDPASEIIALLTPGPKGAATRLVDYILDLYEHTLTSDTLLALMRALITDTSTSQRFRTYIRSDVLEQISQFLAADPERARRLGEELEIVLSMLYGVVTMRYIISLEPLATMPRQRIHESLTPLLQQRIDHIFASLLPQ
;
A
#
# COMPACT_ATOMS: atom_id res chain seq x y z
N MET A 1 28.46 -26.92 48.96
CA MET A 1 28.64 -26.14 50.20
C MET A 1 27.88 -24.82 49.98
N HIS A 2 26.86 -24.78 50.57
CA HIS A 2 26.05 -24.00 51.49
C HIS A 2 25.08 -23.03 50.80
N GLN A 3 23.82 -23.46 50.65
CA GLN A 3 22.63 -22.67 51.00
C GLN A 3 22.55 -22.57 52.53
N PRO A 4 21.67 -21.81 53.18
CA PRO A 4 20.31 -21.45 52.81
C PRO A 4 19.69 -20.17 53.47
N ARG A 5 18.39 -20.01 53.18
CA ARG A 5 17.25 -19.53 54.05
C ARG A 5 17.09 -18.04 54.27
N ALA A 6 15.95 -17.48 53.99
CA ALA A 6 14.52 -17.63 54.29
C ALA A 6 14.02 -16.52 55.25
N GLU A 7 12.81 -16.05 54.91
CA GLU A 7 11.65 -15.76 55.78
C GLU A 7 11.63 -14.39 56.48
N LYS A 8 10.58 -13.62 56.51
CA LYS A 8 9.20 -13.75 56.89
C LYS A 8 8.47 -12.39 56.80
N GLN A 9 7.30 -12.36 56.21
CA GLN A 9 5.99 -12.00 56.71
C GLN A 9 5.82 -10.88 57.76
N ARG A 10 4.82 -10.02 57.49
CA ARG A 10 3.63 -9.63 58.26
C ARG A 10 3.26 -8.18 57.88
N LYS A 11 2.05 -7.80 57.67
CA LYS A 11 0.67 -7.97 58.08
C LYS A 11 0.06 -6.58 58.18
N ALA A 12 -1.10 -6.36 57.60
CA ALA A 12 -1.99 -5.21 57.79
C ALA A 12 -2.55 -5.16 59.23
N PRO A 13 -3.21 -4.11 59.66
CA PRO A 13 -4.63 -3.91 59.47
C PRO A 13 -5.08 -2.42 59.37
N SER A 14 -6.19 -2.16 58.69
CA SER A 14 -7.58 -1.90 59.10
C SER A 14 -7.84 -0.69 60.01
N ASP A 15 -8.79 0.07 59.63
CA ASP A 15 -10.02 0.59 60.24
C ASP A 15 -10.25 2.04 59.88
N SER A 16 -11.29 2.36 59.24
CA SER A 16 -12.72 2.51 59.55
C SER A 16 -13.14 3.92 59.91
N LEU A 17 -14.31 4.22 59.43
CA LEU A 17 -15.46 4.99 59.94
C LEU A 17 -15.75 6.37 59.37
N THR A 18 -16.82 6.35 58.56
CA THR A 18 -18.11 7.10 58.70
C THR A 18 -18.15 8.61 58.69
N THR A 19 -18.97 9.21 57.90
CA THR A 19 -20.37 9.51 58.21
C THR A 19 -21.12 10.12 57.01
N SER A 20 -22.33 9.73 56.91
CA SER A 20 -23.46 10.09 56.07
C SER A 20 -23.81 11.57 56.03
N THR A 21 -24.40 12.03 54.94
CA THR A 21 -25.68 12.75 54.98
C THR A 21 -26.37 12.69 53.63
N GLU A 22 -27.57 12.13 53.66
CA GLU A 22 -28.60 12.12 52.64
C GLU A 22 -29.14 13.54 52.39
N VAL A 23 -29.57 13.80 51.15
CA VAL A 23 -30.89 14.37 50.86
C VAL A 23 -31.37 13.97 49.47
N SER A 24 -32.56 13.49 49.52
CA SER A 24 -33.52 12.97 48.56
C SER A 24 -34.02 14.01 47.53
N SER A 25 -34.32 13.54 46.36
CA SER A 25 -35.57 13.62 45.57
C SER A 25 -35.23 13.29 44.10
N GLY A 26 -35.64 12.21 43.55
CA GLY A 26 -36.96 11.81 43.15
C GLY A 26 -37.29 12.36 41.77
N VAL A 27 -37.30 11.50 40.74
CA VAL A 27 -38.32 11.43 39.69
C VAL A 27 -37.90 10.42 38.59
N GLU A 28 -38.69 9.35 38.57
CA GLU A 28 -39.22 8.58 37.45
C GLU A 28 -38.36 8.08 36.28
N ILE A 29 -38.38 6.77 36.23
CA ILE A 29 -38.11 5.87 35.13
C ILE A 29 -39.18 6.10 34.04
N SER A 30 -38.74 6.33 32.83
CA SER A 30 -39.53 5.94 31.65
C SER A 30 -38.61 5.36 30.57
N ASP A 31 -38.82 4.08 30.34
CA ASP A 31 -38.37 3.34 29.17
C ASP A 31 -38.65 4.08 27.87
N SER A 32 -37.75 4.07 26.96
CA SER A 32 -38.05 3.82 25.54
C SER A 32 -36.79 3.70 24.72
N ASN A 33 -36.54 2.51 24.20
CA ASN A 33 -35.90 2.20 22.93
C ASN A 33 -35.73 3.39 22.01
N ASN A 34 -34.48 3.75 21.69
CA ASN A 34 -34.16 4.26 20.38
C ASN A 34 -32.66 4.14 20.04
N ALA A 35 -32.18 2.90 19.91
CA ALA A 35 -30.91 2.62 19.25
C ALA A 35 -31.18 2.28 17.77
N THR A 36 -31.78 3.23 17.05
CA THR A 36 -31.95 3.06 15.59
C THR A 36 -32.04 4.44 14.95
N SER A 37 -31.07 4.68 14.11
CA SER A 37 -31.05 5.79 13.13
C SER A 37 -30.00 6.86 13.33
N TYR A 38 -28.74 6.49 13.10
CA TYR A 38 -27.77 7.40 12.49
C TYR A 38 -27.33 6.83 11.12
N VAL A 39 -28.30 6.51 10.27
CA VAL A 39 -28.09 6.47 8.83
C VAL A 39 -28.23 7.92 8.35
N SER A 40 -27.16 8.70 8.51
CA SER A 40 -27.10 10.02 7.88
C SER A 40 -27.17 9.85 6.37
N LYS A 41 -28.30 10.23 5.80
CA LYS A 41 -28.44 10.53 4.37
C LYS A 41 -27.29 11.46 3.98
N ILE A 42 -26.34 10.93 3.20
CA ILE A 42 -25.32 11.75 2.55
C ILE A 42 -26.05 12.63 1.54
N HIS A 43 -26.38 13.86 1.97
CA HIS A 43 -26.93 14.91 1.13
C HIS A 43 -25.88 15.30 0.09
N ARG A 44 -26.32 15.45 -1.15
CA ARG A 44 -25.58 16.01 -2.28
C ARG A 44 -25.06 17.39 -1.92
N GLY A 45 -23.78 17.52 -1.63
CA GLY A 45 -23.07 18.76 -1.33
C GLY A 45 -21.67 18.79 -1.96
N PRO A 46 -20.97 19.92 -2.00
CA PRO A 46 -19.97 20.30 -3.01
C PRO A 46 -18.67 19.46 -2.99
N SER A 47 -17.77 19.75 -3.94
CA SER A 47 -16.52 19.05 -4.30
C SER A 47 -15.65 18.45 -3.17
N ALA A 48 -15.67 19.01 -1.98
CA ALA A 48 -14.96 18.50 -0.80
C ALA A 48 -15.48 17.11 -0.37
N CYS A 49 -16.80 16.91 -0.37
CA CYS A 49 -17.41 15.63 -0.03
C CYS A 49 -17.07 14.50 -1.03
N ARG A 50 -16.73 14.83 -2.29
CA ARG A 50 -16.35 13.80 -3.28
C ARG A 50 -15.02 13.15 -2.98
N GLY A 51 -14.03 13.91 -2.48
CA GLY A 51 -12.75 13.39 -2.07
C GLY A 51 -12.87 12.45 -0.87
N GLU A 52 -13.64 12.84 0.14
CA GLU A 52 -13.87 12.05 1.35
C GLU A 52 -14.60 10.72 1.05
N VAL A 53 -15.63 10.76 0.21
CA VAL A 53 -16.35 9.54 -0.22
C VAL A 53 -15.43 8.58 -0.96
N LYS A 54 -14.60 9.09 -1.88
CA LYS A 54 -13.62 8.26 -2.61
C LYS A 54 -12.63 7.60 -1.65
N GLN A 55 -12.09 8.33 -0.69
CA GLN A 55 -11.17 7.79 0.32
C GLN A 55 -11.85 6.78 1.24
N HIS A 56 -13.10 7.01 1.61
CA HIS A 56 -13.87 6.07 2.41
C HIS A 56 -14.12 4.74 1.69
N ILE A 57 -14.44 4.79 0.39
CA ILE A 57 -14.55 3.59 -0.45
C ILE A 57 -13.21 2.84 -0.53
N ILE A 58 -12.09 3.55 -0.71
CA ILE A 58 -10.75 2.95 -0.75
C ILE A 58 -10.43 2.25 0.58
N ALA A 59 -10.70 2.89 1.71
CA ALA A 59 -10.45 2.30 3.03
C ALA A 59 -11.27 1.03 3.26
N ALA A 60 -12.56 1.04 2.94
CA ALA A 60 -13.44 -0.12 3.02
C ALA A 60 -12.98 -1.24 2.07
N ALA A 61 -12.59 -0.89 0.85
CA ALA A 61 -12.10 -1.85 -0.13
C ALA A 61 -10.77 -2.50 0.31
N ARG A 62 -9.85 -1.74 0.91
CA ARG A 62 -8.62 -2.30 1.49
C ARG A 62 -8.93 -3.36 2.53
N SER A 63 -9.81 -3.06 3.48
CA SER A 63 -10.23 -4.00 4.52
C SER A 63 -10.84 -5.27 3.94
N GLU A 64 -11.73 -5.14 2.95
CA GLU A 64 -12.37 -6.28 2.28
C GLU A 64 -11.34 -7.14 1.51
N PHE A 65 -10.43 -6.51 0.75
CA PHE A 65 -9.39 -7.24 0.02
C PHE A 65 -8.39 -7.96 0.93
N VAL A 66 -8.06 -7.36 2.08
CA VAL A 66 -7.17 -7.98 3.07
C VAL A 66 -7.84 -9.16 3.76
N SER A 67 -9.12 -9.03 4.12
CA SER A 67 -9.85 -10.05 4.91
C SER A 67 -10.33 -11.23 4.07
N GLN A 68 -10.80 -10.99 2.84
CA GLN A 68 -11.43 -12.00 1.99
C GLN A 68 -10.61 -12.39 0.76
N GLY A 69 -9.52 -11.68 0.49
CA GLY A 69 -8.78 -11.80 -0.77
C GLY A 69 -9.49 -11.13 -1.94
N TYR A 70 -8.76 -10.98 -3.05
CA TYR A 70 -9.31 -10.29 -4.22
C TYR A 70 -10.51 -11.01 -4.82
N ASP A 71 -10.46 -12.34 -5.01
CA ASP A 71 -11.49 -13.06 -5.76
C ASP A 71 -12.83 -13.10 -5.05
N HIS A 72 -12.82 -13.30 -3.75
CA HIS A 72 -14.04 -13.36 -2.93
C HIS A 72 -14.64 -11.98 -2.61
N THR A 73 -13.86 -10.91 -2.72
CA THR A 73 -14.35 -9.55 -2.57
C THR A 73 -15.17 -9.12 -3.78
N THR A 74 -16.34 -8.54 -3.57
CA THR A 74 -17.21 -8.01 -4.64
C THR A 74 -17.41 -6.51 -4.46
N LEU A 75 -17.75 -5.79 -5.56
CA LEU A 75 -18.12 -4.36 -5.45
C LEU A 75 -19.33 -4.16 -4.52
N ARG A 76 -20.21 -5.17 -4.42
CA ARG A 76 -21.36 -5.13 -3.49
C ARG A 76 -20.94 -5.31 -2.03
N SER A 77 -19.97 -6.19 -1.73
CA SER A 77 -19.45 -6.35 -0.37
C SER A 77 -18.74 -5.07 0.08
N ILE A 78 -17.92 -4.48 -0.79
CA ILE A 78 -17.23 -3.21 -0.55
C ILE A 78 -18.25 -2.07 -0.34
N ALA A 79 -19.28 -1.99 -1.17
CA ALA A 79 -20.33 -0.96 -1.04
C ALA A 79 -21.06 -1.06 0.31
N ARG A 80 -21.34 -2.28 0.76
CA ARG A 80 -21.93 -2.53 2.08
C ARG A 80 -20.99 -2.09 3.20
N ALA A 81 -19.71 -2.44 3.13
CA ALA A 81 -18.70 -2.03 4.10
C ALA A 81 -18.47 -0.51 4.13
N ALA A 82 -18.55 0.14 2.96
CA ALA A 82 -18.44 1.59 2.81
C ALA A 82 -19.74 2.36 3.10
N GLY A 83 -20.88 1.68 3.34
CA GLY A 83 -22.16 2.33 3.53
C GLY A 83 -22.63 3.13 2.31
N CYS A 84 -22.31 2.69 1.09
CA CYS A 84 -22.62 3.40 -0.15
C CYS A 84 -23.31 2.52 -1.20
N ASP A 85 -23.85 3.15 -2.26
CA ASP A 85 -24.40 2.40 -3.39
C ASP A 85 -23.27 1.80 -4.25
N PRO A 86 -23.36 0.53 -4.71
CA PRO A 86 -22.40 -0.07 -5.64
C PRO A 86 -22.18 0.71 -6.94
N ALA A 87 -23.22 1.44 -7.42
CA ALA A 87 -23.09 2.29 -8.59
C ALA A 87 -22.10 3.44 -8.37
N LEU A 88 -21.97 3.92 -7.12
CA LEU A 88 -21.02 4.96 -6.76
C LEU A 88 -19.57 4.46 -6.88
N ILE A 89 -19.31 3.21 -6.50
CA ILE A 89 -18.00 2.59 -6.69
C ILE A 89 -17.68 2.48 -8.18
N THR A 90 -18.64 2.02 -8.98
CA THR A 90 -18.49 1.95 -10.45
C THR A 90 -18.27 3.33 -11.07
N TYR A 91 -18.93 4.35 -10.57
CA TYR A 91 -18.73 5.73 -11.02
C TYR A 91 -17.31 6.25 -10.75
N TYR A 92 -16.76 6.02 -9.55
CA TYR A 92 -15.41 6.52 -9.18
C TYR A 92 -14.28 5.70 -9.77
N PHE A 93 -14.45 4.39 -9.87
CA PHE A 93 -13.34 3.46 -10.17
C PHE A 93 -13.56 2.62 -11.43
N GLY A 94 -14.79 2.56 -11.94
CA GLY A 94 -15.16 1.76 -13.11
C GLY A 94 -15.19 0.27 -12.83
N THR A 95 -14.02 -0.34 -12.51
CA THR A 95 -13.89 -1.78 -12.31
C THR A 95 -13.30 -2.13 -10.95
N LYS A 96 -13.55 -3.36 -10.47
CA LYS A 96 -12.93 -3.92 -9.27
C LYS A 96 -11.40 -3.87 -9.34
N GLN A 97 -10.83 -4.10 -10.53
CA GLN A 97 -9.39 -4.03 -10.76
C GLN A 97 -8.84 -2.62 -10.57
N LYS A 98 -9.51 -1.59 -11.12
CA LYS A 98 -9.11 -0.20 -10.92
C LYS A 98 -9.25 0.25 -9.46
N LEU A 99 -10.30 -0.21 -8.77
CA LEU A 99 -10.45 0.03 -7.33
C LEU A 99 -9.33 -0.65 -6.54
N PHE A 100 -8.99 -1.89 -6.87
CA PHE A 100 -7.88 -2.60 -6.24
C PHE A 100 -6.54 -1.85 -6.40
N ARG A 101 -6.25 -1.33 -7.61
CA ARG A 101 -5.08 -0.47 -7.85
C ARG A 101 -5.10 0.79 -6.97
N ALA A 102 -6.25 1.46 -6.89
CA ALA A 102 -6.41 2.62 -6.02
C ALA A 102 -6.23 2.30 -4.53
N CYS A 103 -6.57 1.08 -4.10
CA CYS A 103 -6.33 0.62 -2.74
C CYS A 103 -4.85 0.43 -2.41
N MET A 104 -4.04 0.13 -3.42
CA MET A 104 -2.60 -0.10 -3.25
C MET A 104 -1.80 1.21 -3.14
N ASP A 105 -2.44 2.38 -3.26
CA ASP A 105 -1.79 3.69 -3.43
C ASP A 105 -0.69 3.68 -4.52
N LEU A 106 -0.75 2.69 -5.42
CA LEU A 106 0.15 2.66 -6.55
C LEU A 106 -0.15 3.85 -7.45
N PRO A 107 0.86 4.46 -8.06
CA PRO A 107 0.65 5.46 -9.09
C PRO A 107 -0.41 4.95 -10.08
N LEU A 108 -1.35 5.80 -10.46
CA LEU A 108 -2.42 5.41 -11.39
C LEU A 108 -1.86 4.93 -12.72
N ASP A 109 -0.65 5.41 -13.07
CA ASP A 109 0.06 5.06 -14.28
C ASP A 109 1.60 5.05 -14.06
N PRO A 110 2.15 4.00 -13.45
CA PRO A 110 3.60 3.92 -13.21
C PRO A 110 4.40 3.84 -14.51
N ALA A 111 3.82 3.37 -15.62
CA ALA A 111 4.50 3.35 -16.90
C ALA A 111 4.79 4.77 -17.40
N SER A 112 3.80 5.66 -17.38
CA SER A 112 3.96 7.06 -17.75
C SER A 112 4.99 7.78 -16.86
N GLU A 113 4.98 7.53 -15.56
CA GLU A 113 5.98 8.09 -14.65
C GLU A 113 7.40 7.62 -15.00
N ILE A 114 7.59 6.32 -15.19
CA ILE A 114 8.89 5.75 -15.57
C ILE A 114 9.33 6.26 -16.94
N ILE A 115 8.44 6.35 -17.92
CA ILE A 115 8.70 6.91 -19.25
C ILE A 115 9.18 8.36 -19.12
N ALA A 116 8.52 9.17 -18.29
CA ALA A 116 8.95 10.56 -18.04
C ALA A 116 10.35 10.63 -17.44
N LEU A 117 10.73 9.69 -16.56
CA LEU A 117 12.07 9.60 -15.99
C LEU A 117 13.13 9.17 -17.01
N LEU A 118 12.75 8.38 -18.02
CA LEU A 118 13.65 7.91 -19.08
C LEU A 118 13.74 8.87 -20.27
N THR A 119 12.74 9.71 -20.50
CA THR A 119 12.67 10.68 -21.61
C THR A 119 13.91 11.59 -21.76
N PRO A 120 14.56 12.09 -20.66
CA PRO A 120 15.78 12.88 -20.79
C PRO A 120 17.00 12.09 -21.29
N GLY A 121 16.85 10.81 -21.57
CA GLY A 121 17.90 9.91 -22.02
C GLY A 121 18.60 9.13 -20.90
N PRO A 122 19.60 8.29 -21.26
CA PRO A 122 20.23 7.36 -20.35
C PRO A 122 21.01 8.04 -19.22
N LYS A 123 21.62 9.19 -19.50
CA LYS A 123 22.47 9.88 -18.51
C LYS A 123 21.68 10.29 -17.28
N GLY A 124 22.06 9.73 -16.11
CA GLY A 124 21.40 9.98 -14.83
C GLY A 124 20.02 9.32 -14.68
N ALA A 125 19.60 8.47 -15.61
CA ALA A 125 18.32 7.76 -15.55
C ALA A 125 18.25 6.85 -14.32
N ALA A 126 19.35 6.18 -13.97
CA ALA A 126 19.41 5.36 -12.76
C ALA A 126 19.17 6.18 -11.49
N THR A 127 19.75 7.36 -11.37
CA THR A 127 19.52 8.26 -10.22
C THR A 127 18.04 8.62 -10.11
N ARG A 128 17.43 9.06 -11.22
CA ARG A 128 16.01 9.42 -11.25
C ARG A 128 15.09 8.24 -10.86
N LEU A 129 15.41 7.02 -11.31
CA LEU A 129 14.64 5.82 -10.98
C LEU A 129 14.82 5.41 -9.50
N VAL A 130 16.05 5.51 -8.97
CA VAL A 130 16.30 5.23 -7.53
C VAL A 130 15.59 6.25 -6.65
N ASP A 131 15.65 7.55 -6.99
CA ASP A 131 14.92 8.58 -6.25
C ASP A 131 13.42 8.30 -6.27
N TYR A 132 12.86 8.07 -7.45
CA TYR A 132 11.43 7.77 -7.61
C TYR A 132 10.97 6.59 -6.77
N ILE A 133 11.70 5.47 -6.81
CA ILE A 133 11.29 4.28 -6.07
C ILE A 133 11.43 4.47 -4.56
N LEU A 134 12.47 5.15 -4.09
CA LEU A 134 12.63 5.45 -2.67
C LEU A 134 11.53 6.40 -2.19
N ASP A 135 11.22 7.46 -2.95
CA ASP A 135 10.14 8.40 -2.63
C ASP A 135 8.77 7.72 -2.59
N LEU A 136 8.51 6.81 -3.53
CA LEU A 136 7.29 6.03 -3.56
C LEU A 136 7.10 5.23 -2.27
N TYR A 137 8.15 4.56 -1.80
CA TYR A 137 8.09 3.71 -0.61
C TYR A 137 8.22 4.48 0.71
N GLU A 138 8.85 5.63 0.73
CA GLU A 138 8.99 6.46 1.94
C GLU A 138 7.80 7.40 2.17
N HIS A 139 7.14 7.86 1.11
CA HIS A 139 6.13 8.90 1.22
C HIS A 139 4.72 8.51 0.74
N THR A 140 4.61 7.52 -0.16
CA THR A 140 3.33 7.18 -0.79
C THR A 140 2.77 5.87 -0.29
N LEU A 141 3.60 4.83 -0.14
CA LEU A 141 3.16 3.49 0.25
C LEU A 141 3.33 3.29 1.75
N THR A 142 2.26 2.98 2.46
CA THR A 142 2.37 2.61 3.87
C THR A 142 2.88 1.17 4.02
N SER A 143 3.63 0.92 5.09
CA SER A 143 4.13 -0.44 5.42
C SER A 143 2.99 -1.47 5.47
N ASP A 144 1.84 -1.11 6.01
CA ASP A 144 0.68 -2.00 6.10
C ASP A 144 0.12 -2.35 4.71
N THR A 145 0.05 -1.38 3.80
CA THR A 145 -0.38 -1.60 2.41
C THR A 145 0.57 -2.56 1.69
N LEU A 146 1.88 -2.37 1.87
CA LEU A 146 2.90 -3.24 1.27
C LEU A 146 2.85 -4.66 1.81
N LEU A 147 2.73 -4.82 3.13
CA LEU A 147 2.58 -6.13 3.76
C LEU A 147 1.31 -6.84 3.31
N ALA A 148 0.20 -6.12 3.19
CA ALA A 148 -1.06 -6.67 2.69
C ALA A 148 -0.92 -7.15 1.23
N LEU A 149 -0.28 -6.35 0.37
CA LEU A 149 0.03 -6.74 -1.02
C LEU A 149 0.92 -7.98 -1.07
N MET A 150 1.99 -8.02 -0.30
CA MET A 150 2.91 -9.17 -0.27
C MET A 150 2.21 -10.44 0.19
N ARG A 151 1.41 -10.36 1.24
CA ARG A 151 0.59 -11.51 1.70
C ARG A 151 -0.33 -11.98 0.59
N ALA A 152 -1.07 -11.07 -0.06
CA ALA A 152 -1.98 -11.42 -1.14
C ALA A 152 -1.24 -12.08 -2.32
N LEU A 153 -0.06 -11.58 -2.71
CA LEU A 153 0.74 -12.15 -3.80
C LEU A 153 1.27 -13.56 -3.49
N ILE A 154 1.53 -13.88 -2.20
CA ILE A 154 2.04 -15.19 -1.78
C ILE A 154 0.90 -16.18 -1.57
N THR A 155 -0.23 -15.74 -0.98
CA THR A 155 -1.30 -16.64 -0.53
C THR A 155 -2.38 -16.86 -1.57
N ASP A 156 -2.53 -15.94 -2.54
CA ASP A 156 -3.60 -15.99 -3.55
C ASP A 156 -3.01 -16.01 -4.96
N THR A 157 -3.09 -17.18 -5.59
CA THR A 157 -2.58 -17.41 -6.95
C THR A 157 -3.24 -16.48 -7.98
N SER A 158 -4.52 -16.16 -7.82
CA SER A 158 -5.23 -15.28 -8.75
C SER A 158 -4.76 -13.84 -8.66
N THR A 159 -4.52 -13.33 -7.44
CA THR A 159 -3.93 -12.02 -7.22
C THR A 159 -2.51 -11.95 -7.79
N SER A 160 -1.70 -12.98 -7.55
CA SER A 160 -0.35 -13.10 -8.11
C SER A 160 -0.36 -13.09 -9.65
N GLN A 161 -1.27 -13.83 -10.27
CA GLN A 161 -1.40 -13.86 -11.73
C GLN A 161 -1.83 -12.51 -12.32
N ARG A 162 -2.77 -11.81 -11.68
CA ARG A 162 -3.22 -10.47 -12.11
C ARG A 162 -2.13 -9.43 -11.93
N PHE A 163 -1.38 -9.51 -10.84
CA PHE A 163 -0.25 -8.61 -10.62
C PHE A 163 0.84 -8.83 -11.67
N ARG A 164 1.16 -10.08 -12.03
CA ARG A 164 2.08 -10.38 -13.13
C ARG A 164 1.60 -9.82 -14.46
N THR A 165 0.31 -10.01 -14.79
CA THR A 165 -0.29 -9.44 -16.01
C THR A 165 -0.19 -7.92 -16.01
N TYR A 166 -0.51 -7.27 -14.89
CA TYR A 166 -0.38 -5.83 -14.74
C TYR A 166 1.05 -5.33 -14.96
N ILE A 167 2.04 -5.93 -14.29
CA ILE A 167 3.44 -5.53 -14.47
C ILE A 167 3.88 -5.73 -15.91
N ARG A 168 3.53 -6.85 -16.53
CA ARG A 168 3.93 -7.16 -17.91
C ARG A 168 3.24 -6.23 -18.91
N SER A 169 1.91 -6.17 -18.92
CA SER A 169 1.15 -5.50 -19.98
C SER A 169 0.97 -3.99 -19.74
N ASP A 170 0.75 -3.59 -18.48
CA ASP A 170 0.43 -2.20 -18.17
C ASP A 170 1.67 -1.38 -17.79
N VAL A 171 2.82 -2.02 -17.54
CA VAL A 171 4.05 -1.32 -17.17
C VAL A 171 5.16 -1.61 -18.19
N LEU A 172 5.66 -2.84 -18.20
CA LEU A 172 6.87 -3.17 -19.00
C LEU A 172 6.62 -3.06 -20.50
N GLU A 173 5.48 -3.54 -20.99
CA GLU A 173 5.14 -3.46 -22.41
C GLU A 173 5.00 -2.02 -22.90
N GLN A 174 4.36 -1.13 -22.12
CA GLN A 174 4.23 0.27 -22.47
C GLN A 174 5.60 0.97 -22.51
N ILE A 175 6.48 0.71 -21.53
CA ILE A 175 7.83 1.26 -21.53
C ILE A 175 8.64 0.72 -22.71
N SER A 176 8.53 -0.57 -23.01
CA SER A 176 9.24 -1.21 -24.11
C SER A 176 8.80 -0.65 -25.46
N GLN A 177 7.51 -0.45 -25.68
CA GLN A 177 6.94 0.14 -26.90
C GLN A 177 7.32 1.61 -27.05
N PHE A 178 7.42 2.35 -25.96
CA PHE A 178 7.89 3.74 -25.99
C PHE A 178 9.36 3.82 -26.40
N LEU A 179 10.21 2.93 -25.89
CA LEU A 179 11.65 2.93 -26.17
C LEU A 179 12.02 2.30 -27.50
N ALA A 180 11.26 1.33 -27.99
CA ALA A 180 11.55 0.61 -29.22
C ALA A 180 10.31 0.48 -30.11
N ALA A 181 10.38 1.05 -31.32
CA ALA A 181 9.30 0.95 -32.30
C ALA A 181 9.18 -0.45 -32.95
N ASP A 182 10.28 -1.21 -33.01
CA ASP A 182 10.30 -2.56 -33.55
C ASP A 182 9.84 -3.59 -32.50
N PRO A 183 8.85 -4.47 -32.80
CA PRO A 183 8.29 -5.43 -31.85
C PRO A 183 9.31 -6.42 -31.27
N GLU A 184 10.29 -6.89 -32.07
CA GLU A 184 11.31 -7.82 -31.60
C GLU A 184 12.30 -7.12 -30.64
N ARG A 185 12.64 -5.87 -30.92
CA ARG A 185 13.42 -5.05 -30.00
C ARG A 185 12.65 -4.75 -28.73
N ALA A 186 11.37 -4.41 -28.84
CA ALA A 186 10.51 -4.18 -27.67
C ALA A 186 10.44 -5.40 -26.76
N ARG A 187 10.34 -6.63 -27.33
CA ARG A 187 10.32 -7.86 -26.55
C ARG A 187 11.64 -8.08 -25.79
N ARG A 188 12.79 -7.93 -26.44
CA ARG A 188 14.12 -8.06 -25.79
C ARG A 188 14.32 -7.01 -24.71
N LEU A 189 13.85 -5.81 -24.98
CA LEU A 189 13.88 -4.72 -24.03
C LEU A 189 13.04 -5.00 -22.80
N GLY A 190 11.87 -5.65 -22.96
CA GLY A 190 11.04 -6.11 -21.84
C GLY A 190 11.80 -7.04 -20.90
N GLU A 191 12.59 -7.98 -21.43
CA GLU A 191 13.43 -8.89 -20.64
C GLU A 191 14.48 -8.12 -19.81
N GLU A 192 15.14 -7.12 -20.40
CA GLU A 192 16.11 -6.28 -19.68
C GLU A 192 15.44 -5.38 -18.61
N LEU A 193 14.26 -4.85 -18.91
CA LEU A 193 13.48 -4.05 -17.97
C LEU A 193 12.98 -4.90 -16.78
N GLU A 194 12.65 -6.17 -16.99
CA GLU A 194 12.33 -7.11 -15.90
C GLU A 194 13.49 -7.25 -14.91
N ILE A 195 14.74 -7.29 -15.41
CA ILE A 195 15.94 -7.34 -14.57
C ILE A 195 16.11 -6.04 -13.80
N VAL A 196 15.99 -4.88 -14.46
CA VAL A 196 16.08 -3.56 -13.79
C VAL A 196 15.01 -3.43 -12.70
N LEU A 197 13.78 -3.82 -13.00
CA LEU A 197 12.68 -3.84 -12.03
C LEU A 197 13.00 -4.75 -10.84
N SER A 198 13.54 -5.94 -11.10
CA SER A 198 13.90 -6.92 -10.04
C SER A 198 14.99 -6.37 -9.12
N MET A 199 15.98 -5.65 -9.63
CA MET A 199 17.03 -5.01 -8.81
C MET A 199 16.42 -3.93 -7.90
N LEU A 200 15.58 -3.06 -8.43
CA LEU A 200 14.88 -2.03 -7.64
C LEU A 200 13.97 -2.65 -6.59
N TYR A 201 13.12 -3.59 -7.02
CA TYR A 201 12.16 -4.25 -6.15
C TYR A 201 12.83 -5.08 -5.04
N GLY A 202 13.96 -5.71 -5.34
CA GLY A 202 14.73 -6.45 -4.35
C GLY A 202 15.22 -5.55 -3.21
N VAL A 203 15.79 -4.40 -3.54
CA VAL A 203 16.27 -3.44 -2.52
C VAL A 203 15.12 -2.91 -1.68
N VAL A 204 14.01 -2.47 -2.27
CA VAL A 204 12.88 -1.93 -1.51
C VAL A 204 12.18 -2.99 -0.67
N THR A 205 12.09 -4.24 -1.17
CA THR A 205 11.53 -5.36 -0.40
C THR A 205 12.36 -5.64 0.84
N MET A 206 13.68 -5.75 0.70
CA MET A 206 14.57 -6.01 1.84
C MET A 206 14.60 -4.85 2.83
N ARG A 207 14.52 -3.61 2.33
CA ARG A 207 14.58 -2.39 3.16
C ARG A 207 13.26 -2.13 3.91
N TYR A 208 12.13 -2.11 3.21
CA TYR A 208 10.86 -1.59 3.76
C TYR A 208 9.88 -2.68 4.18
N ILE A 209 9.98 -3.88 3.61
CA ILE A 209 9.04 -4.98 3.91
C ILE A 209 9.66 -5.96 4.90
N ILE A 210 10.89 -6.41 4.64
CA ILE A 210 11.60 -7.36 5.52
C ILE A 210 12.33 -6.63 6.65
N SER A 211 12.62 -5.33 6.46
CA SER A 211 13.36 -4.50 7.41
C SER A 211 14.72 -5.11 7.81
N LEU A 212 15.46 -5.59 6.77
CA LEU A 212 16.73 -6.25 6.96
C LEU A 212 17.82 -5.24 7.32
N GLU A 213 18.41 -5.36 8.51
CA GLU A 213 19.55 -4.54 8.92
C GLU A 213 20.86 -5.06 8.32
N PRO A 214 21.80 -4.15 7.97
CA PRO A 214 21.76 -2.68 8.13
C PRO A 214 21.05 -1.92 7.00
N LEU A 215 20.48 -2.59 6.01
CA LEU A 215 19.86 -1.96 4.84
C LEU A 215 18.63 -1.11 5.23
N ALA A 216 17.87 -1.55 6.24
CA ALA A 216 16.65 -0.85 6.67
C ALA A 216 16.94 0.58 7.18
N THR A 217 18.04 0.75 7.90
CA THR A 217 18.46 2.04 8.46
C THR A 217 19.52 2.77 7.63
N MET A 218 19.93 2.18 6.50
CA MET A 218 20.97 2.76 5.65
C MET A 218 20.53 4.12 5.07
N PRO A 219 21.38 5.18 5.14
CA PRO A 219 21.07 6.47 4.51
C PRO A 219 20.83 6.35 3.00
N ARG A 220 19.88 7.12 2.47
CA ARG A 220 19.57 7.15 1.01
C ARG A 220 20.81 7.33 0.14
N GLN A 221 21.70 8.24 0.55
CA GLN A 221 22.96 8.50 -0.16
C GLN A 221 23.77 7.21 -0.34
N ARG A 222 23.86 6.36 0.69
CA ARG A 222 24.59 5.10 0.61
C ARG A 222 23.95 4.10 -0.34
N ILE A 223 22.60 4.10 -0.42
CA ILE A 223 21.86 3.30 -1.39
C ILE A 223 22.17 3.78 -2.80
N HIS A 224 22.15 5.10 -3.04
CA HIS A 224 22.54 5.69 -4.32
C HIS A 224 23.96 5.30 -4.73
N GLU A 225 24.94 5.46 -3.84
CA GLU A 225 26.33 5.13 -4.12
C GLU A 225 26.52 3.65 -4.53
N SER A 226 25.69 2.75 -3.98
CA SER A 226 25.80 1.31 -4.22
C SER A 226 24.94 0.84 -5.42
N LEU A 227 23.71 1.33 -5.55
CA LEU A 227 22.73 0.81 -6.49
C LEU A 227 22.78 1.54 -7.85
N THR A 228 22.94 2.87 -7.83
CA THR A 228 22.89 3.70 -9.05
C THR A 228 23.92 3.28 -10.11
N PRO A 229 25.19 2.98 -9.79
CA PRO A 229 26.15 2.55 -10.81
C PRO A 229 25.74 1.24 -11.50
N LEU A 230 25.21 0.30 -10.77
CA LEU A 230 24.77 -1.00 -11.29
C LEU A 230 23.56 -0.85 -12.23
N LEU A 231 22.60 -0.04 -11.84
CA LEU A 231 21.44 0.28 -12.66
C LEU A 231 21.84 1.10 -13.90
N GLN A 232 22.75 2.06 -13.75
CA GLN A 232 23.20 2.89 -14.86
C GLN A 232 23.87 2.05 -15.95
N GLN A 233 24.71 1.09 -15.57
CA GLN A 233 25.31 0.16 -16.50
C GLN A 233 24.28 -0.62 -17.31
N ARG A 234 23.20 -1.09 -16.66
CA ARG A 234 22.09 -1.78 -17.35
C ARG A 234 21.33 -0.86 -18.27
N ILE A 235 21.01 0.34 -17.81
CA ILE A 235 20.30 1.35 -18.61
C ILE A 235 21.14 1.76 -19.84
N ASP A 236 22.43 1.97 -19.67
CA ASP A 236 23.34 2.31 -20.79
C ASP A 236 23.36 1.17 -21.82
N HIS A 237 23.38 -0.08 -21.38
CA HIS A 237 23.30 -1.25 -22.27
C HIS A 237 21.97 -1.28 -23.04
N ILE A 238 20.85 -1.04 -22.35
CA ILE A 238 19.53 -0.93 -22.97
C ILE A 238 19.53 0.13 -24.08
N PHE A 239 19.95 1.35 -23.75
CA PHE A 239 19.96 2.45 -24.72
C PHE A 239 20.95 2.22 -25.86
N ALA A 240 22.10 1.61 -25.63
CA ALA A 240 23.05 1.24 -26.68
C ALA A 240 22.43 0.21 -27.65
N SER A 241 21.62 -0.72 -27.17
CA SER A 241 20.93 -1.71 -28.02
C SER A 241 19.82 -1.11 -28.90
N LEU A 242 19.36 0.10 -28.58
CA LEU A 242 18.32 0.81 -29.34
C LEU A 242 18.91 1.58 -30.55
N LEU A 243 20.21 1.83 -30.55
CA LEU A 243 20.87 2.49 -31.70
C LEU A 243 20.87 1.55 -32.93
N PRO A 244 20.65 2.08 -34.13
CA PRO A 244 20.77 1.27 -35.33
C PRO A 244 22.24 0.80 -35.47
N GLN A 245 22.39 -0.51 -35.70
CA GLN A 245 23.68 -1.09 -36.08
C GLN A 245 23.98 -0.79 -37.55
#